data_6a84583a9ce84e658a8ec18eb9d9ced3
#
_entry.id   6a84583a9ce84e658a8ec18eb9d9ced3
#
_cell.length_a   1.000
_cell.length_b   1.000
_cell.length_c   1.000
_cell.angle_alpha   90.00
_cell.angle_beta   90.00
_cell.angle_gamma   90.00
#
_symmetry.space_group_name_H-M   'P 1'
#
loop_
_entity.id
_entity.type
_entity.pdbx_description
1 polymer ?
#
loop_
_entity_poly.entity_id
_entity_poly.type
_entity_poly.pdbx_seq_one_letter_code
_entity_poly.pdbx_strand_id
1 'polypeptide(L)'
;MKYLFYGVLILIVLVVVVVGGGAYWLANIKVDFKDPQMVGKFSETYTNNCVATFQKQLTKAGTPPTPEQLVAAEAACKCARDPVIASLAKRPVMTVSELAGTMSSDPEILTITKTCSEAAGIEAPQ
;
A
#
# COMPACT_ATOMS: atom_id res chain seq x y z
N MET A 1 -40.48 -14.33 17.39
CA MET A 1 -39.80 -14.35 16.08
C MET A 1 -39.66 -12.99 15.41
N LYS A 2 -40.66 -12.13 15.45
CA LYS A 2 -40.56 -10.78 14.88
C LYS A 2 -39.41 -9.94 15.48
N TYR A 3 -39.24 -9.98 16.76
CA TYR A 3 -38.19 -9.20 17.47
C TYR A 3 -36.78 -9.70 17.15
N LEU A 4 -36.61 -10.97 16.92
CA LEU A 4 -35.31 -11.55 16.56
C LEU A 4 -34.89 -11.11 15.16
N PHE A 5 -35.85 -11.04 14.23
CA PHE A 5 -35.63 -10.56 12.88
C PHE A 5 -35.21 -9.08 12.85
N TYR A 6 -35.90 -8.23 13.65
CA TYR A 6 -35.56 -6.82 13.78
C TYR A 6 -34.16 -6.63 14.41
N GLY A 7 -33.83 -7.43 15.41
CA GLY A 7 -32.50 -7.39 16.05
C GLY A 7 -31.37 -7.70 15.07
N VAL A 8 -31.54 -8.73 14.26
CA VAL A 8 -30.57 -9.11 13.22
C VAL A 8 -30.44 -8.01 12.15
N LEU A 9 -31.55 -7.44 11.72
CA LEU A 9 -31.55 -6.38 10.72
C LEU A 9 -30.84 -5.11 11.22
N ILE A 10 -31.09 -4.71 12.45
CA ILE A 10 -30.40 -3.57 13.08
C ILE A 10 -28.89 -3.82 13.16
N LEU A 11 -28.49 -5.04 13.52
CA LEU A 11 -27.09 -5.40 13.63
C LEU A 11 -26.40 -5.33 12.26
N ILE A 12 -27.02 -5.81 11.20
CA ILE A 12 -26.51 -5.74 9.84
C ILE A 12 -26.32 -4.27 9.42
N VAL A 13 -27.33 -3.42 9.67
CA VAL A 13 -27.26 -2.00 9.33
C VAL A 13 -26.10 -1.31 10.07
N LEU A 14 -25.93 -1.62 11.37
CA LEU A 14 -24.84 -1.07 12.16
C LEU A 14 -23.47 -1.48 11.61
N VAL A 15 -23.30 -2.75 11.23
CA VAL A 15 -22.05 -3.24 10.63
C VAL A 15 -21.78 -2.52 9.31
N VAL A 16 -22.76 -2.36 8.45
CA VAL A 16 -22.61 -1.66 7.17
C VAL A 16 -22.24 -0.19 7.38
N VAL A 17 -22.85 0.49 8.35
CA VAL A 17 -22.53 1.89 8.65
C VAL A 17 -21.11 2.03 9.21
N VAL A 18 -20.71 1.16 10.12
CA VAL A 18 -19.36 1.20 10.71
C VAL A 18 -18.29 0.90 9.67
N VAL A 19 -18.47 -0.16 8.87
CA VAL A 19 -17.50 -0.55 7.86
C VAL A 19 -17.44 0.49 6.73
N GLY A 20 -18.60 0.91 6.21
CA GLY A 20 -18.68 1.91 5.15
C GLY A 20 -18.19 3.28 5.57
N GLY A 21 -18.61 3.74 6.75
CA GLY A 21 -18.17 5.02 7.32
C GLY A 21 -16.70 5.04 7.68
N GLY A 22 -16.19 3.96 8.25
CA GLY A 22 -14.77 3.81 8.58
C GLY A 22 -13.88 3.81 7.33
N ALA A 23 -14.26 3.09 6.28
CA ALA A 23 -13.53 3.08 5.01
C ALA A 23 -13.53 4.46 4.34
N TYR A 24 -14.67 5.14 4.34
CA TYR A 24 -14.78 6.51 3.81
C TYR A 24 -13.88 7.49 4.58
N TRP A 25 -13.91 7.40 5.90
CA TRP A 25 -13.08 8.25 6.76
C TRP A 25 -11.59 8.01 6.51
N LEU A 26 -11.16 6.75 6.46
CA LEU A 26 -9.77 6.37 6.17
C LEU A 26 -9.32 6.86 4.79
N ALA A 27 -10.17 6.74 3.76
CA ALA A 27 -9.86 7.19 2.41
C ALA A 27 -9.69 8.71 2.30
N ASN A 28 -10.28 9.48 3.22
CA ASN A 28 -10.21 10.95 3.23
C ASN A 28 -9.20 11.51 4.23
N ILE A 29 -8.42 10.66 4.93
CA ILE A 29 -7.31 11.12 5.75
C ILE A 29 -6.25 11.77 4.85
N LYS A 30 -5.84 12.97 5.21
CA LYS A 30 -4.79 13.68 4.50
C LYS A 30 -3.42 13.20 4.95
N VAL A 31 -2.55 12.95 3.98
CA VAL A 31 -1.18 12.52 4.21
C VAL A 31 -0.24 13.65 3.80
N ASP A 32 0.60 14.10 4.73
CA ASP A 32 1.60 15.13 4.49
C ASP A 32 3.00 14.52 4.57
N PHE A 33 3.67 14.44 3.42
CA PHE A 33 5.03 13.88 3.33
C PHE A 33 6.11 14.85 3.81
N LYS A 34 5.74 16.03 4.28
CA LYS A 34 6.65 16.99 4.93
C LYS A 34 6.71 16.78 6.44
N ASP A 35 5.75 16.05 7.02
CA ASP A 35 5.73 15.70 8.43
C ASP A 35 6.64 14.49 8.69
N PRO A 36 7.71 14.63 9.53
CA PRO A 36 8.63 13.52 9.81
C PRO A 36 7.96 12.29 10.40
N GLN A 37 6.94 12.45 11.23
CA GLN A 37 6.21 11.32 11.81
C GLN A 37 5.42 10.55 10.75
N MET A 38 4.77 11.27 9.85
CA MET A 38 4.01 10.68 8.75
C MET A 38 4.95 9.95 7.77
N VAL A 39 6.09 10.55 7.45
CA VAL A 39 7.13 9.95 6.60
C VAL A 39 7.65 8.66 7.22
N GLY A 40 7.92 8.65 8.53
CA GLY A 40 8.36 7.45 9.23
C GLY A 40 7.37 6.30 9.16
N LYS A 41 6.10 6.58 9.41
CA LYS A 41 5.01 5.58 9.31
C LYS A 41 4.82 5.10 7.88
N PHE A 42 4.83 5.99 6.92
CA PHE A 42 4.70 5.65 5.51
C PHE A 42 5.86 4.78 5.04
N SER A 43 7.08 5.14 5.42
CA SER A 43 8.31 4.41 5.09
C SER A 43 8.24 2.95 5.55
N GLU A 44 7.83 2.71 6.80
CA GLU A 44 7.66 1.37 7.35
C GLU A 44 6.55 0.60 6.63
N THR A 45 5.38 1.22 6.48
CA THR A 45 4.23 0.61 5.81
C THR A 45 4.55 0.30 4.35
N TYR A 46 5.21 1.22 3.65
CA TYR A 46 5.62 1.04 2.26
C TYR A 46 6.53 -0.17 2.10
N THR A 47 7.57 -0.27 2.93
CA THR A 47 8.51 -1.38 2.86
C THR A 47 7.81 -2.72 3.13
N ASN A 48 7.00 -2.79 4.17
CA ASN A 48 6.27 -4.01 4.53
C ASN A 48 5.29 -4.45 3.43
N ASN A 49 4.51 -3.52 2.88
CA ASN A 49 3.55 -3.82 1.80
C ASN A 49 4.25 -4.19 0.50
N CYS A 50 5.35 -3.53 0.18
CA CYS A 50 6.16 -3.81 -1.00
C CYS A 50 6.71 -5.24 -0.95
N VAL A 51 7.33 -5.64 0.15
CA VAL A 51 7.85 -7.00 0.34
C VAL A 51 6.72 -8.02 0.28
N ALA A 52 5.58 -7.75 0.93
CA ALA A 52 4.41 -8.64 0.88
C ALA A 52 3.87 -8.82 -0.54
N THR A 53 3.87 -7.76 -1.35
CA THR A 53 3.45 -7.82 -2.75
C THR A 53 4.37 -8.70 -3.58
N PHE A 54 5.68 -8.57 -3.42
CA PHE A 54 6.66 -9.44 -4.08
C PHE A 54 6.50 -10.89 -3.66
N GLN A 55 6.30 -11.15 -2.37
CA GLN A 55 6.05 -12.50 -1.87
C GLN A 55 4.82 -13.14 -2.52
N LYS A 56 3.72 -12.38 -2.65
CA LYS A 56 2.51 -12.87 -3.32
C LYS A 56 2.75 -13.21 -4.78
N GLN A 57 3.50 -12.37 -5.50
CA GLN A 57 3.81 -12.61 -6.91
C GLN A 57 4.69 -13.82 -7.10
N LEU A 58 5.71 -13.99 -6.28
CA LEU A 58 6.61 -15.15 -6.33
C LEU A 58 5.87 -16.43 -5.97
N THR A 59 4.93 -16.39 -5.02
CA THR A 59 4.09 -17.53 -4.64
C THR A 59 3.12 -17.94 -5.74
N LYS A 60 2.62 -17.00 -6.54
CA LYS A 60 1.72 -17.30 -7.69
C LYS A 60 2.35 -18.18 -8.75
N ALA A 61 3.67 -18.24 -8.81
CA ALA A 61 4.40 -19.13 -9.74
C ALA A 61 4.39 -20.60 -9.30
N GLY A 62 3.70 -20.95 -8.21
CA GLY A 62 3.52 -22.31 -7.71
C GLY A 62 4.65 -22.83 -6.83
N THR A 63 5.69 -22.05 -6.61
CA THR A 63 6.81 -22.38 -5.71
C THR A 63 6.97 -21.29 -4.66
N PRO A 64 7.24 -21.65 -3.39
CA PRO A 64 7.52 -20.64 -2.38
C PRO A 64 8.80 -19.87 -2.73
N PRO A 65 8.87 -18.56 -2.39
CA PRO A 65 10.07 -17.76 -2.67
C PRO A 65 11.28 -18.30 -1.90
N THR A 66 12.44 -18.30 -2.55
CA THR A 66 13.70 -18.66 -1.91
C THR A 66 14.17 -17.53 -0.98
N PRO A 67 15.03 -17.80 0.02
CA PRO A 67 15.59 -16.73 0.86
C PRO A 67 16.33 -15.65 0.05
N GLU A 68 16.99 -16.04 -1.04
CA GLU A 68 17.67 -15.10 -1.95
C GLU A 68 16.67 -14.15 -2.63
N GLN A 69 15.53 -14.68 -3.08
CA GLN A 69 14.45 -13.88 -3.67
C GLN A 69 13.85 -12.90 -2.68
N LEU A 70 13.68 -13.32 -1.42
CA LEU A 70 13.17 -12.44 -0.35
C LEU A 70 14.15 -11.30 -0.04
N VAL A 71 15.45 -11.58 0.01
CA VAL A 71 16.49 -10.55 0.20
C VAL A 71 16.49 -9.57 -0.97
N ALA A 72 16.38 -10.07 -2.20
CA ALA A 72 16.33 -9.22 -3.38
C ALA A 72 15.06 -8.34 -3.40
N ALA A 73 13.91 -8.90 -3.01
CA ALA A 73 12.66 -8.14 -2.88
C ALA A 73 12.79 -7.02 -1.84
N GLU A 74 13.36 -7.30 -0.68
CA GLU A 74 13.60 -6.30 0.35
C GLU A 74 14.54 -5.19 -0.14
N ALA A 75 15.61 -5.55 -0.83
CA ALA A 75 16.55 -4.59 -1.42
C ALA A 75 15.86 -3.68 -2.45
N ALA A 76 15.02 -4.24 -3.31
CA ALA A 76 14.25 -3.46 -4.28
C ALA A 76 13.30 -2.48 -3.61
N CYS A 77 12.60 -2.92 -2.56
CA CYS A 77 11.67 -2.09 -1.81
C CYS A 77 12.37 -0.95 -1.07
N LYS A 78 13.51 -1.21 -0.45
CA LYS A 78 14.33 -0.18 0.21
C LYS A 78 14.93 0.81 -0.79
N CYS A 79 15.34 0.34 -1.96
CA CYS A 79 15.83 1.19 -3.05
C CYS A 79 14.77 2.19 -3.50
N ALA A 80 13.53 1.76 -3.68
CA ALA A 80 12.45 2.60 -4.18
C ALA A 80 11.87 3.53 -3.10
N ARG A 81 11.98 3.17 -1.82
CA ARG A 81 11.35 3.90 -0.71
C ARG A 81 11.69 5.38 -0.67
N ASP A 82 12.97 5.71 -0.60
CA ASP A 82 13.40 7.10 -0.44
C ASP A 82 13.10 7.96 -1.68
N PRO A 83 13.38 7.51 -2.91
CA PRO A 83 12.98 8.25 -4.12
C PRO A 83 11.47 8.45 -4.24
N VAL A 84 10.66 7.46 -3.88
CA VAL A 84 9.18 7.57 -3.89
C VAL A 84 8.72 8.63 -2.89
N ILE A 85 9.24 8.60 -1.67
CA ILE A 85 8.90 9.59 -0.64
C ILE A 85 9.31 11.00 -1.11
N ALA A 86 10.51 11.15 -1.69
CA ALA A 86 10.99 12.43 -2.22
C ALA A 86 10.08 12.95 -3.33
N SER A 87 9.62 12.09 -4.23
CA SER A 87 8.67 12.44 -5.28
C SER A 87 7.32 12.90 -4.71
N LEU A 88 6.80 12.19 -3.72
CA LEU A 88 5.53 12.53 -3.07
C LEU A 88 5.63 13.82 -2.23
N ALA A 89 6.78 14.09 -1.63
CA ALA A 89 7.01 15.31 -0.84
C ALA A 89 6.99 16.60 -1.67
N LYS A 90 7.25 16.51 -2.97
CA LYS A 90 7.16 17.63 -3.91
C LYS A 90 5.71 18.00 -4.25
N ARG A 91 4.76 17.16 -3.92
CA ARG A 91 3.35 17.33 -4.25
C ARG A 91 2.60 17.97 -3.09
N PRO A 92 1.42 18.59 -3.35
CA PRO A 92 0.57 19.07 -2.27
C PRO A 92 0.05 17.91 -1.41
N VAL A 93 -0.41 18.23 -0.22
CA VAL A 93 -1.05 17.25 0.67
C VAL A 93 -2.17 16.53 -0.07
N MET A 94 -2.20 15.21 0.04
CA MET A 94 -3.18 14.37 -0.64
C MET A 94 -3.89 13.44 0.33
N THR A 95 -5.08 12.97 -0.07
CA THR A 95 -5.81 11.95 0.69
C THR A 95 -5.22 10.56 0.45
N VAL A 96 -5.54 9.60 1.32
CA VAL A 96 -5.11 8.20 1.15
C VAL A 96 -5.60 7.64 -0.19
N SER A 97 -6.82 7.99 -0.61
CA SER A 97 -7.39 7.58 -1.91
C SER A 97 -6.58 8.13 -3.08
N GLU A 98 -6.23 9.42 -3.05
CA GLU A 98 -5.38 10.05 -4.07
C GLU A 98 -3.98 9.44 -4.10
N LEU A 99 -3.42 9.16 -2.92
CA LEU A 99 -2.12 8.50 -2.79
C LEU A 99 -2.12 7.12 -3.46
N ALA A 100 -3.13 6.30 -3.21
CA ALA A 100 -3.26 4.98 -3.81
C ALA A 100 -3.32 5.08 -5.35
N GLY A 101 -4.09 6.01 -5.89
CA GLY A 101 -4.15 6.28 -7.32
C GLY A 101 -2.82 6.73 -7.90
N THR A 102 -2.12 7.63 -7.21
CA THR A 102 -0.81 8.14 -7.62
C THR A 102 0.24 7.03 -7.63
N MET A 103 0.28 6.19 -6.60
CA MET A 103 1.21 5.06 -6.52
C MET A 103 1.02 4.06 -7.65
N SER A 104 -0.21 3.92 -8.15
CA SER A 104 -0.54 2.94 -9.21
C SER A 104 -0.36 3.48 -10.62
N SER A 105 -0.40 4.79 -10.83
CA SER A 105 -0.48 5.37 -12.18
C SER A 105 0.56 6.44 -12.49
N ASP A 106 1.27 6.96 -11.50
CA ASP A 106 2.26 8.02 -11.73
C ASP A 106 3.49 7.48 -12.46
N PRO A 107 3.86 8.05 -13.62
CA PRO A 107 5.00 7.56 -14.42
C PRO A 107 6.33 7.64 -13.67
N GLU A 108 6.57 8.68 -12.87
CA GLU A 108 7.80 8.85 -12.10
C GLU A 108 7.94 7.73 -11.05
N ILE A 109 6.88 7.45 -10.30
CA ILE A 109 6.87 6.39 -9.29
C ILE A 109 7.01 5.01 -9.93
N LEU A 110 6.33 4.76 -11.04
CA LEU A 110 6.45 3.50 -11.78
C LEU A 110 7.87 3.29 -12.31
N THR A 111 8.51 4.35 -12.79
CA THR A 111 9.89 4.29 -13.26
C THR A 111 10.87 3.99 -12.13
N ILE A 112 10.70 4.62 -10.98
CA ILE A 112 11.52 4.34 -9.77
C ILE A 112 11.39 2.87 -9.37
N THR A 113 10.17 2.36 -9.30
CA THR A 113 9.89 0.97 -8.94
C THR A 113 10.53 0.00 -9.93
N LYS A 114 10.37 0.27 -11.22
CA LYS A 114 10.94 -0.56 -12.28
C LYS A 114 12.47 -0.58 -12.22
N THR A 115 13.10 0.58 -12.08
CA THR A 115 14.56 0.71 -12.02
C THR A 115 15.13 -0.04 -10.81
N CYS A 116 14.50 0.10 -9.64
CA CYS A 116 14.93 -0.59 -8.43
C CYS A 116 14.72 -2.11 -8.51
N SER A 117 13.63 -2.55 -9.13
CA SER A 117 13.36 -3.98 -9.34
C SER A 117 14.39 -4.61 -10.30
N GLU A 118 14.70 -3.94 -11.38
CA GLU A 118 15.72 -4.39 -12.35
C GLU A 118 17.12 -4.46 -11.71
N ALA A 119 17.48 -3.46 -10.91
CA ALA A 119 18.76 -3.44 -10.19
C ALA A 119 18.89 -4.59 -9.19
N ALA A 120 17.78 -5.04 -8.61
CA ALA A 120 17.73 -6.17 -7.70
C ALA A 120 17.61 -7.53 -8.42
N GLY A 121 17.46 -7.53 -9.76
CA GLY A 121 17.28 -8.75 -10.55
C GLY A 121 15.88 -9.36 -10.44
N ILE A 122 14.88 -8.57 -10.11
CA ILE A 122 13.48 -8.99 -9.98
C ILE A 122 12.64 -8.35 -11.07
N GLU A 123 11.67 -9.11 -11.61
CA GLU A 123 10.67 -8.57 -12.51
C GLU A 123 9.73 -7.62 -11.75
N ALA A 124 9.50 -6.42 -12.31
CA ALA A 124 8.65 -5.43 -11.67
C ALA A 124 7.21 -5.92 -11.52
N PRO A 125 6.53 -5.63 -10.40
CA PRO A 125 5.11 -5.93 -10.23
C PRO A 125 4.28 -5.21 -11.31
N GLN A 126 3.41 -5.95 -11.94
CA GLN A 126 2.45 -5.42 -12.91
C GLN A 126 1.12 -5.12 -12.29
#